data_264763d02b71a222eb69def2f930476f
#
_entry.id   264763d02b71a222eb69def2f930476f
#
_cell.length_a   1.000
_cell.length_b   1.000
_cell.length_c   1.000
_cell.angle_alpha   90.00
_cell.angle_beta   90.00
_cell.angle_gamma   90.00
#
_symmetry.space_group_name_H-M   'P 1'
#
loop_
_entity.id
_entity.type
_entity.pdbx_description
1 polymer ?
#
loop_
_entity_poly.entity_id
_entity_poly.type
_entity_poly.pdbx_seq_one_letter_code
_entity_poly.pdbx_strand_id
1 'polypeptide(L)'
;VLQRRRIAAIVAAAALAACRRDPLPEVARGDRDSAAGRRIFERKCASCHNLNGDGNTITARKFPYANLIDGKWRSDGSFAAIERQVRVGHDPMPKFEGKLTDEEIRQVAAYVVALSRTAEARAAAARAPTPP
;
A
#
# COMPACT_ATOMS: atom_id res chain seq x y z
N VAL A 1 -50.66 26.51 -19.06
CA VAL A 1 -50.30 26.34 -17.59
C VAL A 1 -49.78 24.95 -17.31
N LEU A 2 -50.30 23.89 -17.96
CA LEU A 2 -49.87 22.51 -17.75
C LEU A 2 -48.45 22.20 -18.28
N GLN A 3 -48.02 22.88 -19.32
CA GLN A 3 -46.75 22.62 -19.99
C GLN A 3 -45.52 23.15 -19.20
N ARG A 4 -45.69 24.20 -18.43
CA ARG A 4 -44.64 24.76 -17.57
C ARG A 4 -44.30 23.86 -16.36
N ARG A 5 -45.29 23.08 -15.85
CA ARG A 5 -45.07 22.16 -14.71
C ARG A 5 -44.28 20.91 -15.07
N ARG A 6 -44.34 20.47 -16.34
CA ARG A 6 -43.61 19.27 -16.82
C ARG A 6 -42.12 19.54 -17.06
N ILE A 7 -41.75 20.75 -17.44
CA ILE A 7 -40.36 21.14 -17.67
C ILE A 7 -39.59 21.28 -16.35
N ALA A 8 -40.23 21.79 -15.29
CA ALA A 8 -39.60 21.94 -13.97
C ALA A 8 -39.27 20.59 -13.31
N ALA A 9 -40.07 19.53 -13.54
CA ALA A 9 -39.86 18.21 -13.00
C ALA A 9 -38.67 17.47 -13.65
N ILE A 10 -38.39 17.74 -14.94
CA ILE A 10 -37.30 17.08 -15.67
C ILE A 10 -35.95 17.68 -15.29
N VAL A 11 -35.88 18.99 -14.99
CA VAL A 11 -34.63 19.65 -14.61
C VAL A 11 -34.19 19.23 -13.18
N ALA A 12 -35.11 18.97 -12.27
CA ALA A 12 -34.81 18.52 -10.93
C ALA A 12 -34.24 17.09 -10.88
N ALA A 13 -34.65 16.20 -11.78
CA ALA A 13 -34.15 14.83 -11.87
C ALA A 13 -32.72 14.75 -12.42
N ALA A 14 -32.31 15.67 -13.27
CA ALA A 14 -30.95 15.71 -13.84
C ALA A 14 -29.88 16.18 -12.83
N ALA A 15 -30.26 17.00 -11.86
CA ALA A 15 -29.33 17.55 -10.87
C ALA A 15 -28.88 16.51 -9.80
N LEU A 16 -29.66 15.47 -9.55
CA LEU A 16 -29.33 14.41 -8.58
C LEU A 16 -28.38 13.36 -9.15
N ALA A 17 -28.19 13.28 -10.47
CA ALA A 17 -27.26 12.34 -11.10
C ALA A 17 -25.80 12.82 -11.09
N ALA A 18 -25.52 14.09 -10.78
CA ALA A 18 -24.19 14.68 -10.83
C ALA A 18 -23.31 14.40 -9.60
N CYS A 19 -23.82 13.70 -8.57
CA CYS A 19 -23.04 13.35 -7.37
C CYS A 19 -22.54 11.90 -7.34
N ARG A 20 -22.56 11.19 -8.46
CA ARG A 20 -21.81 9.95 -8.55
C ARG A 20 -20.33 10.32 -8.63
N ARG A 21 -19.64 10.19 -7.51
CA ARG A 21 -18.18 10.22 -7.50
C ARG A 21 -17.71 9.06 -8.35
N ASP A 22 -17.19 9.36 -9.53
CA ASP A 22 -16.55 8.35 -10.35
C ASP A 22 -15.48 7.65 -9.48
N PRO A 23 -15.37 6.32 -9.54
CA PRO A 23 -14.31 5.63 -8.82
C PRO A 23 -12.97 6.19 -9.30
N LEU A 24 -12.12 6.57 -8.32
CA LEU A 24 -10.80 7.11 -8.62
C LEU A 24 -10.02 6.14 -9.53
N PRO A 25 -9.24 6.65 -10.48
CA PRO A 25 -8.34 5.81 -11.27
C PRO A 25 -7.50 4.93 -10.37
N GLU A 26 -7.25 3.70 -10.77
CA GLU A 26 -6.51 2.69 -9.99
C GLU A 26 -5.12 3.21 -9.56
N VAL A 27 -4.45 3.97 -10.41
CA VAL A 27 -3.16 4.62 -10.12
C VAL A 27 -3.29 5.58 -8.94
N ALA A 28 -4.31 6.45 -8.93
CA ALA A 28 -4.54 7.40 -7.84
C ALA A 28 -4.93 6.71 -6.53
N ARG A 29 -5.54 5.52 -6.61
CA ARG A 29 -5.86 4.68 -5.45
C ARG A 29 -4.59 4.05 -4.88
N GLY A 30 -3.72 3.49 -5.72
CA GLY A 30 -2.45 2.92 -5.32
C GLY A 30 -1.54 3.90 -4.58
N ASP A 31 -1.45 5.14 -5.03
CA ASP A 31 -0.67 6.19 -4.38
C ASP A 31 -1.23 6.55 -2.99
N ARG A 32 -2.55 6.62 -2.86
CA ARG A 32 -3.20 6.90 -1.56
C ARG A 32 -3.04 5.75 -0.59
N ASP A 33 -3.18 4.52 -1.05
CA ASP A 33 -2.99 3.32 -0.25
C ASP A 33 -1.54 3.23 0.22
N SER A 34 -0.59 3.50 -0.64
CA SER A 34 0.84 3.54 -0.29
C SER A 34 1.16 4.63 0.74
N ALA A 35 0.60 5.82 0.60
CA ALA A 35 0.77 6.90 1.57
C ALA A 35 0.13 6.61 2.93
N ALA A 36 -1.04 5.98 2.95
CA ALA A 36 -1.69 5.52 4.18
C ALA A 36 -0.90 4.37 4.81
N GLY A 37 -0.47 3.41 4.01
CA GLY A 37 0.35 2.28 4.41
C GLY A 37 1.68 2.69 5.03
N ARG A 38 2.33 3.73 4.49
CA ARG A 38 3.54 4.30 5.07
C ARG A 38 3.34 4.71 6.53
N ARG A 39 2.27 5.42 6.84
CA ARG A 39 1.98 5.85 8.24
C ARG A 39 1.75 4.66 9.17
N ILE A 40 1.14 3.60 8.68
CA ILE A 40 0.96 2.36 9.45
C ILE A 40 2.30 1.67 9.65
N PHE A 41 3.10 1.55 8.60
CA PHE A 41 4.43 0.95 8.62
C PHE A 41 5.35 1.63 9.63
N GLU A 42 5.43 2.95 9.61
CA GLU A 42 6.25 3.74 10.52
C GLU A 42 5.90 3.47 12.00
N ARG A 43 4.61 3.31 12.32
CA ARG A 43 4.16 3.10 13.70
C ARG A 43 4.18 1.64 14.16
N LYS A 44 4.00 0.69 13.26
CA LYS A 44 3.73 -0.72 13.64
C LYS A 44 4.79 -1.70 13.15
N CYS A 45 5.57 -1.36 12.14
CA CYS A 45 6.48 -2.28 11.46
C CYS A 45 7.95 -1.86 11.56
N ALA A 46 8.22 -0.55 11.58
CA ALA A 46 9.57 -0.01 11.51
C ALA A 46 10.47 -0.38 12.70
N SER A 47 9.92 -0.72 13.86
CA SER A 47 10.70 -1.19 15.01
C SER A 47 11.50 -2.48 14.71
N CYS A 48 11.01 -3.30 13.80
CA CYS A 48 11.70 -4.49 13.31
C CYS A 48 12.27 -4.29 11.91
N HIS A 49 11.48 -3.74 10.99
CA HIS A 49 11.86 -3.63 9.58
C HIS A 49 12.69 -2.40 9.23
N ASN A 50 12.90 -1.48 10.19
CA ASN A 50 13.48 -0.15 10.01
C ASN A 50 12.62 0.75 9.08
N LEU A 51 12.82 2.07 9.15
CA LEU A 51 12.05 3.03 8.33
C LEU A 51 12.30 2.90 6.83
N ASN A 52 13.52 2.50 6.45
CA ASN A 52 13.91 2.26 5.06
C ASN A 52 13.68 0.81 4.60
N GLY A 53 13.20 -0.07 5.46
CA GLY A 53 12.90 -1.45 5.15
C GLY A 53 14.08 -2.41 5.15
N ASP A 54 15.28 -1.99 5.54
CA ASP A 54 16.49 -2.83 5.50
C ASP A 54 16.60 -3.84 6.65
N GLY A 55 15.68 -3.80 7.62
CA GLY A 55 15.67 -4.69 8.78
C GLY A 55 16.84 -4.52 9.76
N ASN A 56 17.69 -3.50 9.55
CA ASN A 56 18.87 -3.29 10.38
C ASN A 56 18.51 -2.61 11.70
N THR A 57 17.80 -3.32 12.55
CA THR A 57 17.40 -2.89 13.88
C THR A 57 17.99 -3.80 14.93
N ILE A 58 18.13 -3.33 16.17
CA ILE A 58 18.61 -4.15 17.29
C ILE A 58 17.72 -5.39 17.46
N THR A 59 16.42 -5.23 17.27
CA THR A 59 15.43 -6.30 17.47
C THR A 59 15.49 -7.35 16.36
N ALA A 60 15.70 -6.97 15.11
CA ALA A 60 15.39 -7.83 13.98
C ALA A 60 16.56 -8.14 13.04
N ARG A 61 17.72 -7.48 13.16
CA ARG A 61 18.87 -7.66 12.24
C ARG A 61 19.38 -9.12 12.11
N LYS A 62 19.06 -9.98 13.07
CA LYS A 62 19.43 -11.41 13.02
C LYS A 62 18.44 -12.26 12.22
N PHE A 63 17.29 -11.71 11.86
CA PHE A 63 16.25 -12.44 11.13
C PHE A 63 16.33 -12.14 9.64
N PRO A 64 16.55 -13.13 8.77
CA PRO A 64 16.85 -12.91 7.34
C PRO A 64 15.72 -12.21 6.61
N TYR A 65 14.47 -12.43 7.00
CA TYR A 65 13.30 -11.82 6.34
C TYR A 65 12.84 -10.51 6.98
N ALA A 66 13.63 -9.93 7.88
CA ALA A 66 13.38 -8.58 8.38
C ALA A 66 13.73 -7.50 7.34
N ASN A 67 14.66 -7.81 6.43
CA ASN A 67 15.00 -6.97 5.29
C ASN A 67 13.94 -7.14 4.19
N LEU A 68 13.26 -6.05 3.84
CA LEU A 68 12.19 -6.00 2.85
C LEU A 68 12.64 -5.48 1.48
N ILE A 69 13.93 -5.14 1.36
CA ILE A 69 14.48 -4.46 0.17
C ILE A 69 15.65 -5.20 -0.49
N ASP A 70 15.98 -6.39 -0.02
CA ASP A 70 17.06 -7.21 -0.59
C ASP A 70 16.59 -8.27 -1.60
N GLY A 71 15.29 -8.28 -1.90
CA GLY A 71 14.67 -9.22 -2.83
C GLY A 71 14.50 -10.65 -2.27
N LYS A 72 14.84 -10.87 -1.01
CA LYS A 72 14.72 -12.19 -0.37
C LYS A 72 13.44 -12.27 0.43
N TRP A 73 12.46 -12.89 -0.13
CA TRP A 73 11.16 -13.08 0.50
C TRP A 73 11.00 -14.48 1.07
N ARG A 74 10.20 -14.59 2.13
CA ARG A 74 9.78 -15.91 2.64
C ARG A 74 8.86 -16.65 1.66
N SER A 75 8.18 -15.87 0.80
CA SER A 75 7.31 -16.33 -0.26
C SER A 75 7.76 -15.74 -1.61
N ASP A 76 6.84 -15.40 -2.49
CA ASP A 76 7.14 -14.83 -3.82
C ASP A 76 7.27 -13.29 -3.85
N GLY A 77 7.06 -12.62 -2.70
CA GLY A 77 7.11 -11.16 -2.62
C GLY A 77 5.96 -10.43 -3.32
N SER A 78 4.94 -11.16 -3.78
CA SER A 78 3.76 -10.56 -4.38
C SER A 78 2.93 -9.78 -3.35
N PHE A 79 2.11 -8.84 -3.83
CA PHE A 79 1.18 -8.11 -2.97
C PHE A 79 0.33 -9.03 -2.10
N ALA A 80 -0.26 -10.08 -2.69
CA ALA A 80 -1.11 -11.03 -1.98
C ALA A 80 -0.34 -11.83 -0.92
N ALA A 81 0.92 -12.19 -1.19
CA ALA A 81 1.77 -12.89 -0.24
C ALA A 81 2.17 -12.00 0.93
N ILE A 82 2.50 -10.73 0.67
CA ILE A 82 2.83 -9.74 1.70
C ILE A 82 1.59 -9.42 2.55
N GLU A 83 0.42 -9.20 1.93
CA GLU A 83 -0.85 -8.99 2.62
C GLU A 83 -1.16 -10.14 3.57
N ARG A 84 -1.06 -11.38 3.08
CA ARG A 84 -1.25 -12.58 3.91
C ARG A 84 -0.24 -12.65 5.04
N GLN A 85 1.04 -12.37 4.79
CA GLN A 85 2.10 -12.38 5.81
C GLN A 85 1.80 -11.38 6.93
N VAL A 86 1.36 -10.17 6.61
CA VAL A 86 0.95 -9.16 7.59
C VAL A 86 -0.24 -9.66 8.40
N ARG A 87 -1.22 -10.26 7.76
CA ARG A 87 -2.44 -10.76 8.38
C ARG A 87 -2.13 -11.84 9.42
N VAL A 88 -1.43 -12.90 9.01
CA VAL A 88 -1.23 -14.09 9.85
C VAL A 88 0.01 -14.02 10.73
N GLY A 89 0.99 -13.19 10.39
CA GLY A 89 2.28 -13.14 11.04
C GLY A 89 3.15 -14.39 10.76
N HIS A 90 4.30 -14.45 11.37
CA HIS A 90 5.18 -15.61 11.44
C HIS A 90 6.26 -15.31 12.47
N ASP A 91 6.39 -16.14 13.49
CA ASP A 91 7.36 -15.92 14.57
C ASP A 91 8.74 -15.50 14.04
N PRO A 92 9.32 -14.43 14.53
CA PRO A 92 8.88 -13.51 15.59
C PRO A 92 7.95 -12.37 15.13
N MET A 93 7.55 -12.29 13.87
CA MET A 93 6.62 -11.28 13.36
C MET A 93 5.20 -11.55 13.88
N PRO A 94 4.58 -10.62 14.64
CA PRO A 94 3.23 -10.83 15.16
C PRO A 94 2.19 -10.81 14.03
N LYS A 95 1.07 -11.48 14.28
CA LYS A 95 -0.13 -11.32 13.43
C LYS A 95 -0.78 -9.96 13.66
N PHE A 96 -1.29 -9.37 12.59
CA PHE A 96 -2.03 -8.10 12.64
C PHE A 96 -3.53 -8.25 12.38
N GLU A 97 -4.00 -9.45 12.05
CA GLU A 97 -5.43 -9.75 12.03
C GLU A 97 -6.07 -9.43 13.38
N GLY A 98 -7.17 -8.65 13.36
CA GLY A 98 -7.82 -8.15 14.57
C GLY A 98 -7.11 -6.97 15.25
N LYS A 99 -5.91 -6.57 14.80
CA LYS A 99 -5.19 -5.37 15.28
C LYS A 99 -5.20 -4.24 14.28
N LEU A 100 -5.30 -4.57 13.00
CA LEU A 100 -5.50 -3.67 11.87
C LEU A 100 -6.76 -4.10 11.14
N THR A 101 -7.44 -3.16 10.52
CA THR A 101 -8.54 -3.45 9.60
C THR A 101 -8.03 -4.10 8.31
N ASP A 102 -8.88 -4.76 7.55
CA ASP A 102 -8.51 -5.34 6.26
C ASP A 102 -7.97 -4.28 5.30
N GLU A 103 -8.54 -3.08 5.34
CA GLU A 103 -8.07 -1.93 4.55
C GLU A 103 -6.66 -1.50 4.97
N GLU A 104 -6.38 -1.40 6.26
CA GLU A 104 -5.04 -1.04 6.78
C GLU A 104 -4.00 -2.11 6.44
N ILE A 105 -4.36 -3.39 6.50
CA ILE A 105 -3.48 -4.50 6.09
C ILE A 105 -3.16 -4.38 4.60
N ARG A 106 -4.16 -4.11 3.76
CA ARG A 106 -3.98 -3.89 2.33
C ARG A 106 -3.09 -2.68 2.05
N GLN A 107 -3.32 -1.58 2.74
CA GLN A 107 -2.53 -0.34 2.59
C GLN A 107 -1.07 -0.53 2.96
N VAL A 108 -0.78 -1.19 4.09
CA VAL A 108 0.62 -1.43 4.47
C VAL A 108 1.30 -2.43 3.53
N ALA A 109 0.60 -3.42 3.00
CA ALA A 109 1.13 -4.32 1.98
C ALA A 109 1.48 -3.57 0.68
N ALA A 110 0.62 -2.66 0.23
CA ALA A 110 0.90 -1.80 -0.93
C ALA A 110 2.15 -0.94 -0.73
N TYR A 111 2.31 -0.37 0.45
CA TYR A 111 3.51 0.40 0.79
C TYR A 111 4.78 -0.46 0.76
N VAL A 112 4.76 -1.67 1.33
CA VAL A 112 5.91 -2.58 1.33
C VAL A 112 6.32 -2.97 -0.10
N VAL A 113 5.36 -3.26 -0.97
CA VAL A 113 5.63 -3.50 -2.40
C VAL A 113 6.29 -2.30 -3.06
N ALA A 114 5.80 -1.09 -2.83
CA ALA A 114 6.36 0.13 -3.39
C ALA A 114 7.78 0.40 -2.87
N LEU A 115 8.02 0.16 -1.57
CA LEU A 115 9.32 0.31 -0.93
C LEU A 115 10.37 -0.64 -1.54
N SER A 116 10.03 -1.91 -1.71
CA SER A 116 10.89 -2.93 -2.33
C SER A 116 11.23 -2.58 -3.77
N ARG A 117 10.23 -2.27 -4.60
CA ARG A 117 10.44 -1.87 -6.01
C ARG A 117 11.33 -0.64 -6.15
N THR A 118 11.17 0.34 -5.28
CA THR A 118 12.02 1.53 -5.27
C THR A 118 13.47 1.19 -4.96
N ALA A 119 13.72 0.28 -4.02
CA ALA A 119 15.06 -0.18 -3.69
C ALA A 119 15.69 -0.96 -4.84
N GLU A 120 14.94 -1.86 -5.48
CA GLU A 120 15.38 -2.60 -6.66
C GLU A 120 15.76 -1.67 -7.83
N ALA A 121 14.93 -0.67 -8.11
CA ALA A 121 15.20 0.33 -9.14
C ALA A 121 16.47 1.14 -8.85
N ARG A 122 16.68 1.55 -7.59
CA ARG A 122 17.90 2.25 -7.17
C ARG A 122 19.14 1.37 -7.32
N ALA A 123 19.06 0.11 -6.92
CA ALA A 123 20.15 -0.84 -7.06
C ALA A 123 20.49 -1.13 -8.53
N ALA A 124 19.49 -1.21 -9.39
CA ALA A 124 19.68 -1.35 -10.84
C ALA A 124 20.35 -0.12 -11.46
N ALA A 125 19.90 1.08 -11.10
CA ALA A 125 20.49 2.34 -11.56
C ALA A 125 21.96 2.48 -11.14
N ALA A 126 22.30 2.09 -9.90
CA ALA A 126 23.67 2.12 -9.40
C ALA A 126 24.63 1.13 -10.12
N ARG A 127 24.08 0.09 -10.75
CA ARG A 127 24.85 -0.89 -11.55
C ARG A 127 24.92 -0.54 -13.04
N ALA A 128 24.15 0.44 -13.49
CA ALA A 128 24.18 0.87 -14.88
C ALA A 128 25.55 1.50 -15.21
N PRO A 129 26.14 1.23 -16.40
CA PRO A 129 27.38 1.87 -16.80
C PRO A 129 27.18 3.38 -16.93
N THR A 130 28.15 4.15 -16.44
CA THR A 130 28.15 5.61 -16.59
C THR A 130 28.21 5.91 -18.10
N PRO A 131 27.31 6.73 -18.66
CA PRO A 131 27.43 7.13 -20.07
C PRO A 131 28.75 7.87 -20.31
N PRO A 132 29.37 7.66 -21.48
CA PRO A 132 30.67 8.27 -21.83
C PRO A 132 30.63 9.79 -21.90
#